data_381dffb7660c077bd19df14a2a8ba4dd
#
_entry.id   381dffb7660c077bd19df14a2a8ba4dd
#
_cell.length_a   1.000
_cell.length_b   1.000
_cell.length_c   1.000
_cell.angle_alpha   90.00
_cell.angle_beta   90.00
_cell.angle_gamma   90.00
#
_symmetry.space_group_name_H-M   'P 1'
#
loop_
_entity.id
_entity.type
_entity.pdbx_description
1 polymer ?
#
loop_
_entity_poly.entity_id
_entity_poly.type
_entity_poly.pdbx_seq_one_letter_code
_entity_poly.pdbx_strand_id
1 'polypeptide(L)'
;MNKSIHLFVQDGCRPCQYVKGQLSKVEGWENVVTITDSKCCGEWTEFAKESGVVATPTLVAFEDGELVARQAGSQSFTSEFFNNLVRAHG
;
A
#
# COMPACT_ATOMS: atom_id res chain seq x y z
N MET A 1 -16.85 11.98 0.84
CA MET A 1 -15.38 12.08 1.02
C MET A 1 -14.72 10.91 0.32
N ASN A 2 -13.71 11.22 -0.49
CA ASN A 2 -12.98 10.19 -1.23
C ASN A 2 -11.72 9.80 -0.48
N LYS A 3 -11.68 8.55 -0.05
CA LYS A 3 -10.50 7.99 0.58
C LYS A 3 -9.94 6.92 -0.33
N SER A 4 -8.61 6.90 -0.50
CA SER A 4 -7.96 5.85 -1.25
C SER A 4 -6.70 5.42 -0.51
N ILE A 5 -6.44 4.12 -0.53
CA ILE A 5 -5.28 3.53 0.13
C ILE A 5 -4.54 2.71 -0.91
N HIS A 6 -3.25 3.00 -1.07
CA HIS A 6 -2.41 2.33 -2.06
C HIS A 6 -1.25 1.65 -1.37
N LEU A 7 -1.04 0.39 -1.70
CA LEU A 7 0.14 -0.36 -1.28
C LEU A 7 1.11 -0.37 -2.45
N PHE A 8 2.21 0.36 -2.31
CA PHE A 8 3.24 0.42 -3.34
C PHE A 8 4.17 -0.77 -3.24
N VAL A 9 4.33 -1.48 -4.35
CA VAL A 9 5.16 -2.67 -4.45
C VAL A 9 6.05 -2.56 -5.69
N GLN A 10 7.01 -3.47 -5.84
CA GLN A 10 7.80 -3.56 -7.06
C GLN A 10 8.14 -5.02 -7.34
N ASP A 11 8.48 -5.31 -8.60
CA ASP A 11 8.89 -6.66 -8.99
C ASP A 11 10.19 -7.05 -8.31
N GLY A 12 10.31 -8.32 -7.95
CA GLY A 12 11.51 -8.84 -7.32
C GLY A 12 11.68 -8.45 -5.85
N CYS A 13 10.68 -7.82 -5.26
CA CYS A 13 10.72 -7.39 -3.87
C CYS A 13 10.16 -8.49 -2.97
N ARG A 14 11.03 -9.17 -2.21
CA ARG A 14 10.59 -10.21 -1.27
C ARG A 14 9.70 -9.67 -0.15
N PRO A 15 10.05 -8.55 0.50
CA PRO A 15 9.17 -7.96 1.52
C PRO A 15 7.80 -7.60 0.95
N CYS A 16 7.73 -7.18 -0.32
CA CYS A 16 6.45 -6.90 -0.97
C CYS A 16 5.61 -8.15 -1.10
N GLN A 17 6.22 -9.27 -1.46
CA GLN A 17 5.50 -10.54 -1.57
C GLN A 17 4.95 -10.99 -0.23
N TYR A 18 5.73 -10.82 0.84
CA TYR A 18 5.28 -11.12 2.20
C TYR A 18 4.06 -10.28 2.57
N VAL A 19 4.13 -8.99 2.32
CA VAL A 19 3.03 -8.06 2.65
C VAL A 19 1.79 -8.38 1.82
N LYS A 20 1.95 -8.67 0.55
CA LYS A 20 0.82 -9.07 -0.31
C LYS A 20 0.17 -10.35 0.21
N GLY A 21 0.97 -11.30 0.69
CA GLY A 21 0.47 -12.52 1.30
C GLY A 21 -0.34 -12.25 2.57
N GLN A 22 0.14 -11.34 3.40
CA GLN A 22 -0.60 -10.93 4.60
C GLN A 22 -1.93 -10.26 4.26
N LEU A 23 -1.90 -9.36 3.28
CA LEU A 23 -3.09 -8.65 2.83
C LEU A 23 -4.13 -9.62 2.25
N SER A 24 -3.70 -10.59 1.47
CA SER A 24 -4.60 -11.54 0.83
C SER A 24 -5.38 -12.43 1.80
N LYS A 25 -4.94 -12.52 3.04
CA LYS A 25 -5.65 -13.25 4.08
C LYS A 25 -6.85 -12.50 4.64
N VAL A 26 -6.98 -11.23 4.32
CA VAL A 26 -8.04 -10.36 4.84
C VAL A 26 -9.18 -10.30 3.83
N GLU A 27 -10.37 -10.73 4.24
CA GLU A 27 -11.53 -10.68 3.37
C GLU A 27 -11.94 -9.23 3.10
N GLY A 28 -12.21 -8.92 1.83
CA GLY A 28 -12.67 -7.60 1.43
C GLY A 28 -11.57 -6.56 1.25
N TRP A 29 -10.31 -6.97 1.29
CA TRP A 29 -9.20 -6.03 1.16
C TRP A 29 -9.22 -5.27 -0.19
N GLU A 30 -9.70 -5.91 -1.25
CA GLU A 30 -9.73 -5.31 -2.59
C GLU A 30 -10.60 -4.06 -2.64
N ASN A 31 -11.57 -3.95 -1.75
CA ASN A 31 -12.46 -2.81 -1.67
C ASN A 31 -11.84 -1.61 -0.95
N VAL A 32 -10.73 -1.81 -0.27
CA VAL A 32 -10.09 -0.80 0.57
C VAL A 32 -8.70 -0.44 0.07
N VAL A 33 -7.90 -1.44 -0.32
CA VAL A 33 -6.50 -1.26 -0.69
C VAL A 33 -6.29 -1.56 -2.17
N THR A 34 -5.61 -0.66 -2.86
CA THR A 34 -5.18 -0.87 -4.25
C THR A 34 -3.70 -1.18 -4.25
N ILE A 35 -3.32 -2.30 -4.86
CA ILE A 35 -1.91 -2.63 -5.04
C ILE A 35 -1.40 -1.86 -6.26
N THR A 36 -0.36 -1.06 -6.06
CA THR A 36 0.16 -0.14 -7.08
C THR A 36 1.64 -0.39 -7.30
N ASP A 37 2.04 -0.53 -8.56
CA ASP A 37 3.46 -0.66 -8.89
C ASP A 37 4.16 0.68 -8.70
N SER A 38 5.28 0.66 -7.98
CA SER A 38 6.05 1.87 -7.71
C SER A 38 7.09 2.17 -8.78
N LYS A 39 7.41 1.19 -9.62
CA LYS A 39 8.40 1.36 -10.70
C LYS A 39 7.85 0.88 -12.03
N CYS A 40 8.21 1.61 -13.07
CA CYS A 40 7.96 1.22 -14.45
C CYS A 40 9.26 1.35 -15.21
N CYS A 41 9.67 0.26 -15.92
CA CYS A 41 10.87 0.29 -16.77
C CYS A 41 12.15 0.66 -16.01
N GLY A 42 12.23 0.26 -14.74
CA GLY A 42 13.40 0.52 -13.90
C GLY A 42 13.41 1.86 -13.18
N GLU A 43 12.41 2.69 -13.39
CA GLU A 43 12.33 4.01 -12.75
C GLU A 43 11.06 4.14 -11.91
N TRP A 44 11.14 4.97 -10.86
CA TRP A 44 9.98 5.27 -10.02
C TRP A 44 8.91 5.98 -10.84
N THR A 45 7.65 5.58 -10.65
CA THR A 45 6.52 6.24 -11.31
C THR A 45 6.32 7.64 -10.73
N GLU A 46 5.68 8.51 -11.49
CA GLU A 46 5.36 9.85 -11.00
C GLU A 46 4.48 9.79 -9.76
N PHE A 47 3.52 8.87 -9.73
CA PHE A 47 2.65 8.70 -8.57
C PHE A 47 3.46 8.31 -7.32
N ALA A 48 4.43 7.39 -7.47
CA ALA A 48 5.29 7.01 -6.35
C ALA A 48 6.11 8.18 -5.84
N LYS A 49 6.68 8.96 -6.75
CA LYS A 49 7.46 10.14 -6.39
C LYS A 49 6.61 11.19 -5.67
N GLU A 50 5.43 11.48 -6.20
CA GLU A 50 4.50 12.44 -5.59
C GLU A 50 4.01 11.99 -4.23
N SER A 51 3.90 10.67 -4.02
CA SER A 51 3.48 10.10 -2.75
C SER A 51 4.63 9.99 -1.73
N GLY A 52 5.85 10.35 -2.14
CA GLY A 52 7.01 10.28 -1.26
C GLY A 52 7.52 8.88 -1.02
N VAL A 53 7.24 7.96 -1.93
CA VAL A 53 7.66 6.56 -1.81
C VAL A 53 9.13 6.46 -2.20
N VAL A 54 9.96 6.01 -1.27
CA VAL A 54 11.41 5.84 -1.49
C VAL A 54 11.86 4.39 -1.31
N ALA A 55 10.97 3.53 -0.90
CA ALA A 55 11.23 2.11 -0.69
C ALA A 55 9.92 1.35 -0.79
N THR A 56 9.97 0.05 -0.97
CA THR A 56 8.80 -0.81 -0.98
C THR A 56 8.97 -1.95 0.03
N PRO A 57 7.91 -2.43 0.63
CA PRO A 57 6.52 -1.96 0.48
C PRO A 57 6.26 -0.66 1.25
N THR A 58 5.42 0.21 0.73
CA THR A 58 4.98 1.43 1.41
C THR A 58 3.46 1.56 1.22
N LEU A 59 2.77 1.82 2.31
CA LEU A 59 1.33 2.06 2.29
C LEU A 59 1.09 3.56 2.40
N VAL A 60 0.29 4.11 1.49
CA VAL A 60 -0.11 5.51 1.54
C VAL A 60 -1.62 5.60 1.57
N ALA A 61 -2.12 6.60 2.28
CA ALA A 61 -3.54 6.89 2.34
C ALA A 61 -3.78 8.33 1.90
N PHE A 62 -4.77 8.51 1.04
CA PHE A 62 -5.19 9.81 0.57
C PHE A 62 -6.62 10.08 1.02
N GLU A 63 -6.91 11.32 1.33
CA GLU A 63 -8.26 11.76 1.62
C GLU A 63 -8.52 13.03 0.83
N ASP A 64 -9.52 12.98 -0.06
CA ASP A 64 -9.88 14.09 -0.96
C ASP A 64 -8.68 14.59 -1.77
N GLY A 65 -7.81 13.67 -2.18
CA GLY A 65 -6.64 13.99 -3.00
C GLY A 65 -5.40 14.38 -2.22
N GLU A 66 -5.49 14.49 -0.89
CA GLU A 66 -4.34 14.83 -0.05
C GLU A 66 -3.77 13.60 0.63
N LEU A 67 -2.45 13.53 0.67
CA LEU A 67 -1.74 12.48 1.40
C LEU A 67 -1.90 12.71 2.90
N VAL A 68 -2.58 11.79 3.59
CA VAL A 68 -2.83 11.91 5.03
C VAL A 68 -2.03 10.93 5.86
N ALA A 69 -1.51 9.87 5.25
CA ALA A 69 -0.70 8.88 5.97
C ALA A 69 0.24 8.16 5.02
N ARG A 70 1.41 7.81 5.51
CA ARG A 70 2.39 7.01 4.80
C ARG A 70 3.13 6.15 5.79
N GLN A 71 3.25 4.86 5.49
CA GLN A 71 3.95 3.92 6.35
C GLN A 71 4.76 2.96 5.50
N ALA A 72 6.04 2.82 5.83
CA ALA A 72 6.96 1.93 5.14
C ALA A 72 7.42 0.82 6.07
N GLY A 73 7.90 -0.28 5.47
CA GLY A 73 8.49 -1.39 6.20
C GLY A 73 7.55 -2.58 6.32
N SER A 74 8.04 -3.76 5.90
CA SER A 74 7.22 -4.96 5.86
C SER A 74 6.79 -5.47 7.23
N GLN A 75 7.55 -5.16 8.26
CA GLN A 75 7.29 -5.68 9.61
C GLN A 75 5.99 -5.16 10.21
N SER A 76 5.55 -3.98 9.79
CA SER A 76 4.33 -3.36 10.28
C SER A 76 3.07 -3.91 9.61
N PHE A 77 3.21 -4.58 8.47
CA PHE A 77 2.08 -4.99 7.64
C PHE A 77 1.73 -6.46 7.85
N THR A 78 1.08 -6.73 8.98
CA THR A 78 0.59 -8.05 9.31
C THR A 78 -0.87 -8.20 8.84
N SER A 79 -1.37 -9.44 8.82
CA SER A 79 -2.78 -9.67 8.51
C SER A 79 -3.70 -8.98 9.52
N GLU A 80 -3.28 -8.90 10.77
CA GLU A 80 -4.03 -8.17 11.80
C GLU A 80 -4.09 -6.68 11.49
N PHE A 81 -2.97 -6.09 11.09
CA PHE A 81 -2.92 -4.68 10.68
C PHE A 81 -3.92 -4.41 9.54
N PHE A 82 -3.89 -5.24 8.50
CA PHE A 82 -4.78 -5.07 7.35
C PHE A 82 -6.24 -5.33 7.71
N ASN A 83 -6.48 -6.28 8.59
CA ASN A 83 -7.85 -6.57 9.06
C ASN A 83 -8.44 -5.33 9.75
N ASN A 84 -7.65 -4.69 10.62
CA ASN A 84 -8.07 -3.47 11.30
C ASN A 84 -8.27 -2.32 10.31
N LEU A 85 -7.40 -2.22 9.30
CA LEU A 85 -7.50 -1.20 8.26
C LEU A 85 -8.79 -1.36 7.46
N VAL A 86 -9.10 -2.58 7.04
CA VAL A 86 -10.31 -2.87 6.28
C VAL A 86 -11.56 -2.57 7.10
N ARG A 87 -11.56 -2.91 8.37
CA ARG A 87 -12.69 -2.59 9.26
C ARG A 87 -12.92 -1.09 9.39
N ALA A 88 -11.83 -0.33 9.45
CA ALA A 88 -11.92 1.12 9.64
C ALA A 88 -12.41 1.83 8.38
N HIS A 89 -12.14 1.29 7.20
CA HIS A 89 -12.42 1.94 5.92
C HIS A 89 -13.40 1.18 5.03
N GLY A 90 -13.77 -0.02 5.44
CA GLY A 90 -14.66 -0.89 4.68
C GLY A 90 -16.18 -0.71 4.94
#